data_4540b021e494fce29d5b3fdd10c40c3f
#
_entry.id   4540b021e494fce29d5b3fdd10c40c3f
#
_cell.length_a   1.000
_cell.length_b   1.000
_cell.length_c   1.000
_cell.angle_alpha   90.00
_cell.angle_beta   90.00
_cell.angle_gamma   90.00
#
_symmetry.space_group_name_H-M   'P 1'
#
loop_
_entity.id
_entity.type
_entity.pdbx_description
1 polymer ?
#
loop_
_entity_poly.entity_id
_entity_poly.type
_entity_poly.pdbx_seq_one_letter_code
_entity_poly.pdbx_strand_id
1 'polypeptide(L)'
;YAALAMHLLMEEAEKSGVALACHFQAVNEGMLCVEPEGVSLTAQGQMFSLMNRHAGNRVCSASQEAVVTVDRENAVTATLVNASFCREKPVDFSQYGPCREAILYTSSTVLPPSAFEKRDILEQARNGSLCMPPHSVLLLRF
;
A
#
# COMPACT_ATOMS: atom_id res chain seq x y z
N TYR A 1 -6.88 7.48 -1.19
CA TYR A 1 -7.15 7.96 0.18
C TYR A 1 -6.92 6.86 1.24
N ALA A 2 -7.47 5.64 1.07
CA ALA A 2 -7.34 4.58 2.08
C ALA A 2 -5.88 4.27 2.46
N ALA A 3 -4.98 4.14 1.48
CA ALA A 3 -3.56 3.91 1.74
C ALA A 3 -2.93 5.07 2.53
N LEU A 4 -3.24 6.33 2.16
CA LEU A 4 -2.74 7.51 2.89
C LEU A 4 -3.23 7.54 4.34
N ALA A 5 -4.52 7.22 4.57
CA ALA A 5 -5.08 7.17 5.91
C ALA A 5 -4.39 6.10 6.78
N MET A 6 -4.12 4.94 6.21
CA MET A 6 -3.42 3.86 6.92
C MET A 6 -1.95 4.20 7.20
N HIS A 7 -1.26 4.83 6.24
CA HIS A 7 0.09 5.33 6.47
C HIS A 7 0.12 6.37 7.60
N LEU A 8 -0.84 7.30 7.61
CA LEU A 8 -0.98 8.28 8.68
C LEU A 8 -1.21 7.62 10.04
N LEU A 9 -2.09 6.61 10.10
CA LEU A 9 -2.31 5.85 11.34
C LEU A 9 -1.04 5.14 11.82
N MET A 10 -0.24 4.58 10.92
CA MET A 10 1.03 3.94 11.27
C MET A 10 2.08 4.97 11.72
N GLU A 11 2.13 6.14 11.08
CA GLU A 11 3.00 7.24 11.49
C GLU A 11 2.63 7.76 12.88
N GLU A 12 1.35 7.97 13.15
CA GLU A 12 0.86 8.51 14.41
C GLU A 12 0.80 7.47 15.53
N ALA A 13 0.68 6.19 15.23
CA ALA A 13 0.61 5.13 16.24
C ALA A 13 1.82 5.16 17.17
N GLU A 14 3.00 5.38 16.63
CA GLU A 14 4.24 5.46 17.42
C GLU A 14 4.32 6.75 18.23
N LYS A 15 3.87 7.89 17.68
CA LYS A 15 3.95 9.20 18.30
C LYS A 15 2.86 9.45 19.35
N SER A 16 1.64 8.99 19.06
CA SER A 16 0.43 9.33 19.82
C SER A 16 -0.12 8.17 20.65
N GLY A 17 0.54 7.00 20.63
CA GLY A 17 0.13 5.83 21.39
C GLY A 17 -1.20 5.22 20.93
N VAL A 18 -1.55 5.36 19.64
CA VAL A 18 -2.74 4.73 19.06
C VAL A 18 -2.57 3.21 19.08
N ALA A 19 -3.33 2.53 19.94
CA ALA A 19 -3.26 1.08 20.08
C ALA A 19 -4.14 0.32 19.09
N LEU A 20 -5.22 0.94 18.63
CA LEU A 20 -6.20 0.30 17.75
C LEU A 20 -6.93 1.35 16.90
N ALA A 21 -7.09 1.05 15.61
CA ALA A 21 -7.98 1.78 14.72
C ALA A 21 -8.91 0.79 14.02
N CYS A 22 -10.22 1.00 14.10
CA CYS A 22 -11.22 0.13 13.50
C CYS A 22 -11.89 0.83 12.33
N HIS A 23 -12.06 0.10 11.22
CA HIS A 23 -12.86 0.54 10.10
C HIS A 23 -14.33 0.22 10.35
N PHE A 24 -15.20 1.20 10.21
CA PHE A 24 -16.65 1.02 10.31
C PHE A 24 -17.22 0.48 9.01
N GLN A 25 -18.14 -0.49 9.09
CA GLN A 25 -18.77 -1.20 7.97
C GLN A 25 -17.78 -1.85 6.99
N ALA A 26 -17.57 -3.15 7.19
CA ALA A 26 -16.70 -3.94 6.30
C ALA A 26 -17.37 -4.30 4.97
N VAL A 27 -18.71 -4.40 4.95
CA VAL A 27 -19.49 -4.93 3.81
C VAL A 27 -20.24 -3.81 3.10
N ASN A 28 -20.22 -3.82 1.78
CA ASN A 28 -20.90 -2.96 0.80
C ASN A 28 -20.57 -1.46 0.83
N GLU A 29 -20.17 -0.91 1.96
CA GLU A 29 -19.72 0.48 2.08
C GLU A 29 -18.24 0.59 2.49
N GLY A 30 -17.56 -0.55 2.58
CA GLY A 30 -16.20 -0.63 3.07
C GLY A 30 -15.29 -1.52 2.25
N MET A 31 -14.76 -2.57 2.89
CA MET A 31 -13.71 -3.42 2.33
C MET A 31 -14.21 -4.49 1.36
N LEU A 32 -15.45 -4.94 1.52
CA LEU A 32 -16.04 -6.04 0.77
C LEU A 32 -17.26 -5.57 -0.03
N CYS A 33 -17.34 -5.98 -1.28
CA CYS A 33 -18.55 -5.90 -2.10
C CYS A 33 -19.16 -7.31 -2.17
N VAL A 34 -20.42 -7.42 -1.77
CA VAL A 34 -21.19 -8.68 -1.81
C VAL A 34 -22.24 -8.56 -2.88
N GLU A 35 -22.16 -9.39 -3.90
CA GLU A 35 -23.07 -9.47 -5.03
C GLU A 35 -23.60 -10.91 -5.16
N PRO A 36 -24.72 -11.15 -5.90
CA PRO A 36 -25.24 -12.51 -6.06
C PRO A 36 -24.21 -13.48 -6.65
N GLU A 37 -23.28 -12.99 -7.45
CA GLU A 37 -22.25 -13.76 -8.12
C GLU A 37 -21.05 -14.08 -7.23
N GLY A 38 -20.91 -13.40 -6.08
CA GLY A 38 -19.81 -13.64 -5.13
C GLY A 38 -19.40 -12.44 -4.28
N VAL A 39 -18.24 -12.58 -3.66
CA VAL A 39 -17.65 -11.56 -2.80
C VAL A 39 -16.32 -11.08 -3.41
N SER A 40 -16.16 -9.78 -3.50
CA SER A 40 -14.93 -9.14 -4.00
C SER A 40 -14.40 -8.08 -3.03
N LEU A 41 -13.10 -7.79 -3.12
CA LEU A 41 -12.50 -6.67 -2.42
C LEU A 41 -12.74 -5.37 -3.19
N THR A 42 -13.23 -4.36 -2.49
CA THR A 42 -13.22 -2.98 -3.00
C THR A 42 -11.77 -2.45 -3.05
N ALA A 43 -11.55 -1.31 -3.68
CA ALA A 43 -10.24 -0.62 -3.63
C ALA A 43 -9.75 -0.41 -2.20
N GLN A 44 -10.66 -0.09 -1.28
CA GLN A 44 -10.35 0.04 0.14
C GLN A 44 -9.94 -1.28 0.77
N GLY A 45 -10.67 -2.37 0.48
CA GLY A 45 -10.33 -3.71 0.94
C GLY A 45 -8.98 -4.20 0.41
N GLN A 46 -8.67 -3.88 -0.84
CA GLN A 46 -7.34 -4.16 -1.40
C GLN A 46 -6.24 -3.44 -0.63
N MET A 47 -6.45 -2.18 -0.23
CA MET A 47 -5.48 -1.43 0.57
C MET A 47 -5.33 -1.99 1.98
N PHE A 48 -6.42 -2.42 2.62
CA PHE A 48 -6.33 -3.14 3.90
C PHE A 48 -5.52 -4.43 3.78
N SER A 49 -5.79 -5.23 2.76
CA SER A 49 -5.04 -6.45 2.47
C SER A 49 -3.55 -6.17 2.23
N LEU A 50 -3.25 -5.09 1.51
CA LEU A 50 -1.88 -4.65 1.27
C LEU A 50 -1.18 -4.24 2.58
N MET A 51 -1.81 -3.38 3.38
CA MET A 51 -1.23 -2.89 4.63
C MET A 51 -1.05 -3.98 5.69
N ASN A 52 -1.83 -5.06 5.61
CA ASN A 52 -1.63 -6.23 6.47
C ASN A 52 -0.24 -6.90 6.27
N ARG A 53 0.47 -6.60 5.19
CA ARG A 53 1.86 -7.03 4.96
C ARG A 53 2.84 -6.43 5.97
N HIS A 54 2.46 -5.33 6.63
CA HIS A 54 3.23 -4.70 7.69
C HIS A 54 2.89 -5.22 9.10
N ALA A 55 1.82 -6.02 9.23
CA ALA A 55 1.34 -6.47 10.53
C ALA A 55 2.37 -7.33 11.27
N GLY A 56 2.64 -6.99 12.53
CA GLY A 56 3.61 -7.68 13.37
C GLY A 56 5.08 -7.31 13.09
N ASN A 57 5.35 -6.46 12.11
CA ASN A 57 6.67 -5.98 11.78
C ASN A 57 7.03 -4.72 12.60
N ARG A 58 8.32 -4.51 12.80
CA ARG A 58 8.83 -3.28 13.40
C ARG A 58 8.81 -2.14 12.36
N VAL A 59 8.22 -1.02 12.70
CA VAL A 59 8.24 0.18 11.86
C VAL A 59 9.65 0.79 11.89
N CYS A 60 10.22 1.01 10.71
CA CYS A 60 11.53 1.67 10.56
C CYS A 60 11.35 3.13 10.13
N SER A 61 10.35 3.39 9.30
CA SER A 61 9.99 4.73 8.86
C SER A 61 8.52 4.74 8.47
N ALA A 62 7.81 5.78 8.87
CA ALA A 62 6.42 6.00 8.46
C ALA A 62 6.20 7.48 8.14
N SER A 63 5.50 7.72 7.04
CA SER A 63 4.99 9.01 6.60
C SER A 63 3.73 8.78 5.78
N GLN A 64 2.98 9.82 5.46
CA GLN A 64 1.80 9.68 4.60
C GLN A 64 2.11 9.04 3.24
N GLU A 65 3.31 9.27 2.70
CA GLU A 65 3.69 8.81 1.36
C GLU A 65 4.39 7.47 1.34
N ALA A 66 5.00 7.05 2.46
CA ALA A 66 5.76 5.80 2.54
C ALA A 66 5.78 5.22 3.95
N VAL A 67 5.63 3.91 4.04
CA VAL A 67 5.86 3.14 5.26
C VAL A 67 6.84 2.03 4.96
N VAL A 68 7.84 1.89 5.82
CA VAL A 68 8.87 0.86 5.75
C VAL A 68 8.90 0.08 7.06
N THR A 69 8.78 -1.22 6.96
CA THR A 69 8.84 -2.13 8.12
C THR A 69 9.82 -3.25 7.89
N VAL A 70 10.29 -3.84 8.97
CA VAL A 70 11.20 -4.99 8.97
C VAL A 70 10.60 -6.10 9.83
N ASP A 71 10.55 -7.30 9.30
CA ASP A 71 10.09 -8.47 10.02
C ASP A 71 11.21 -9.07 10.91
N ARG A 72 10.91 -10.18 11.59
CA ARG A 72 11.85 -10.85 12.51
C ARG A 72 13.02 -11.52 11.77
N GLU A 73 12.88 -11.76 10.47
CA GLU A 73 13.89 -12.36 9.59
C GLU A 73 14.73 -11.29 8.86
N ASN A 74 14.54 -10.02 9.22
CA ASN A 74 15.13 -8.85 8.58
C ASN A 74 14.69 -8.59 7.13
N ALA A 75 13.59 -9.20 6.69
CA ALA A 75 13.01 -8.85 5.41
C ALA A 75 12.32 -7.48 5.50
N VAL A 76 12.61 -6.64 4.53
CA VAL A 76 12.07 -5.28 4.46
C VAL A 76 10.79 -5.29 3.62
N THR A 77 9.74 -4.67 4.15
CA THR A 77 8.51 -4.40 3.41
C THR A 77 8.30 -2.89 3.35
N ALA A 78 8.12 -2.37 2.15
CA ALA A 78 7.82 -0.96 1.92
C ALA A 78 6.53 -0.80 1.13
N THR A 79 5.68 0.13 1.55
CA THR A 79 4.55 0.62 0.76
C THR A 79 4.71 2.10 0.50
N LEU A 80 4.49 2.51 -0.74
CA LEU A 80 4.60 3.88 -1.19
C LEU A 80 3.31 4.31 -1.88
N VAL A 81 2.95 5.58 -1.73
CA VAL A 81 1.77 6.17 -2.35
C VAL A 81 2.17 7.33 -3.23
N ASN A 82 1.65 7.33 -4.46
CA ASN A 82 1.64 8.51 -5.31
C ASN A 82 0.20 9.03 -5.42
N ALA A 83 -0.13 10.02 -4.60
CA ALA A 83 -1.45 10.65 -4.57
C ALA A 83 -1.61 11.79 -5.60
N SER A 84 -0.59 12.06 -6.40
CA SER A 84 -0.65 13.09 -7.43
C SER A 84 -1.70 12.75 -8.49
N PHE A 85 -2.41 13.77 -8.98
CA PHE A 85 -3.41 13.61 -10.06
C PHE A 85 -2.77 13.48 -11.45
N CYS A 86 -1.56 13.99 -11.64
CA CYS A 86 -0.97 14.08 -12.98
C CYS A 86 0.55 13.90 -13.02
N ARG A 87 1.23 13.74 -11.88
CA ARG A 87 2.68 13.65 -11.83
C ARG A 87 3.14 12.26 -11.47
N GLU A 88 4.08 11.74 -12.23
CA GLU A 88 4.84 10.57 -11.84
C GLU A 88 5.71 10.87 -10.62
N LYS A 89 5.98 9.84 -9.82
CA LYS A 89 6.85 9.93 -8.65
C LYS A 89 8.03 8.98 -8.85
N PRO A 90 9.25 9.51 -9.01
CA PRO A 90 10.44 8.67 -9.02
C PRO A 90 10.69 8.10 -7.63
N VAL A 91 11.05 6.82 -7.59
CA VAL A 91 11.37 6.09 -6.35
C VAL A 91 12.69 5.38 -6.56
N ASP A 92 13.62 5.60 -5.64
CA ASP A 92 14.90 4.89 -5.55
C ASP A 92 14.91 4.04 -4.27
N PHE A 93 15.11 2.76 -4.45
CA PHE A 93 15.18 1.77 -3.36
C PHE A 93 16.43 0.87 -3.50
N SER A 94 17.40 1.28 -4.28
CA SER A 94 18.65 0.56 -4.53
C SER A 94 19.42 0.21 -3.23
N GLN A 95 19.26 1.02 -2.20
CA GLN A 95 19.88 0.83 -0.88
C GLN A 95 19.39 -0.41 -0.13
N TYR A 96 18.21 -0.96 -0.46
CA TYR A 96 17.64 -2.11 0.26
C TYR A 96 18.06 -3.46 -0.31
N GLY A 97 18.83 -3.47 -1.42
CA GLY A 97 19.26 -4.68 -2.08
C GLY A 97 18.26 -5.22 -3.11
N PRO A 98 18.38 -6.49 -3.51
CA PRO A 98 17.54 -7.06 -4.55
C PRO A 98 16.07 -7.18 -4.12
N CYS A 99 15.18 -6.61 -4.91
CA CYS A 99 13.74 -6.72 -4.69
C CYS A 99 13.25 -8.14 -4.99
N ARG A 100 12.46 -8.71 -4.10
CA ARG A 100 11.85 -10.05 -4.21
C ARG A 100 10.39 -10.02 -4.63
N GLU A 101 9.70 -8.93 -4.34
CA GLU A 101 8.30 -8.71 -4.70
C GLU A 101 8.10 -7.22 -5.00
N ALA A 102 7.48 -6.92 -6.14
CA ALA A 102 7.10 -5.57 -6.51
C ALA A 102 5.71 -5.58 -7.14
N ILE A 103 4.74 -5.01 -6.45
CA ILE A 103 3.34 -4.99 -6.89
C ILE A 103 2.87 -3.55 -6.97
N LEU A 104 2.41 -3.16 -8.15
CA LEU A 104 1.83 -1.86 -8.41
C LEU A 104 0.30 -1.96 -8.46
N TYR A 105 -0.35 -1.11 -7.68
CA TYR A 105 -1.79 -0.90 -7.70
C TYR A 105 -2.07 0.44 -8.35
N THR A 106 -2.84 0.44 -9.43
CA THR A 106 -3.22 1.65 -10.17
C THR A 106 -4.73 1.75 -10.31
N SER A 107 -5.23 2.96 -10.50
CA SER A 107 -6.61 3.21 -10.87
C SER A 107 -6.66 4.18 -12.03
N SER A 108 -7.48 3.85 -13.02
CA SER A 108 -7.77 4.75 -14.16
C SER A 108 -8.78 5.84 -13.81
N THR A 109 -9.41 5.74 -12.65
CA THR A 109 -10.41 6.69 -12.16
C THR A 109 -10.25 6.96 -10.68
N VAL A 110 -10.60 8.16 -10.26
CA VAL A 110 -10.67 8.55 -8.84
C VAL A 110 -12.08 8.33 -8.24
N LEU A 111 -13.03 7.91 -9.08
CA LEU A 111 -14.41 7.67 -8.65
C LEU A 111 -14.57 6.24 -8.14
N PRO A 112 -15.14 6.02 -6.95
CA PRO A 112 -15.52 4.68 -6.50
C PRO A 112 -16.68 4.15 -7.36
N PRO A 113 -16.86 2.81 -7.49
CA PRO A 113 -16.30 1.77 -6.63
C PRO A 113 -15.23 0.89 -7.31
N SER A 114 -14.45 1.42 -8.21
CA SER A 114 -13.49 0.58 -8.93
C SER A 114 -12.42 -0.01 -7.99
N ALA A 115 -12.17 -1.29 -8.16
CA ALA A 115 -10.99 -1.92 -7.59
C ALA A 115 -9.72 -1.40 -8.29
N PHE A 116 -8.59 -1.41 -7.59
CA PHE A 116 -7.31 -1.16 -8.21
C PHE A 116 -6.96 -2.29 -9.18
N GLU A 117 -6.37 -1.93 -10.31
CA GLU A 117 -5.66 -2.87 -11.15
C GLU A 117 -4.34 -3.23 -10.48
N LYS A 118 -4.14 -4.53 -10.24
CA LYS A 118 -2.93 -5.07 -9.61
C LYS A 118 -2.00 -5.62 -10.70
N ARG A 119 -0.74 -5.16 -10.70
CA ARG A 119 0.30 -5.62 -11.63
C ARG A 119 1.54 -6.04 -10.87
N ASP A 120 2.08 -7.20 -11.23
CA ASP A 120 3.44 -7.57 -10.85
C ASP A 120 4.42 -6.81 -11.75
N ILE A 121 5.32 -6.06 -11.12
CA ILE A 121 6.34 -5.25 -11.81
C ILE A 121 7.75 -5.58 -11.34
N LEU A 122 7.97 -6.79 -10.82
CA LEU A 122 9.26 -7.21 -10.26
C LEU A 122 10.41 -7.04 -11.26
N GLU A 123 10.18 -7.37 -12.53
CA GLU A 123 11.20 -7.19 -13.56
C GLU A 123 11.62 -5.72 -13.75
N GLN A 124 10.66 -4.81 -13.67
CA GLN A 124 10.92 -3.36 -13.76
C GLN A 124 11.64 -2.83 -12.52
N ALA A 125 11.40 -3.44 -11.36
CA ALA A 125 12.00 -3.07 -10.08
C ALA A 125 13.44 -3.59 -9.88
N ARG A 126 13.94 -4.46 -10.76
CA ARG A 126 15.28 -5.06 -10.62
C ARG A 126 16.43 -4.07 -10.58
N ASN A 127 16.27 -2.92 -11.20
CA ASN A 127 17.30 -1.88 -11.23
C ASN A 127 17.37 -1.02 -9.97
N GLY A 128 16.55 -1.31 -8.96
CA GLY A 128 16.52 -0.56 -7.70
C GLY A 128 15.82 0.80 -7.78
N SER A 129 15.20 1.12 -8.92
CA SER A 129 14.46 2.37 -9.11
C SER A 129 13.32 2.20 -10.11
N LEU A 130 12.28 3.00 -9.99
CA LEU A 130 11.18 3.08 -10.95
C LEU A 130 10.43 4.42 -10.81
N CYS A 131 9.54 4.70 -11.78
CA CYS A 131 8.59 5.81 -11.68
C CYS A 131 7.19 5.26 -11.40
N MET A 132 6.60 5.73 -10.31
CA MET A 132 5.20 5.41 -9.97
C MET A 132 4.26 6.34 -10.75
N PRO A 133 3.28 5.79 -11.47
CA PRO A 133 2.27 6.62 -12.12
C PRO A 133 1.41 7.37 -11.10
N PRO A 134 0.66 8.41 -11.54
CA PRO A 134 -0.35 9.04 -10.69
C PRO A 134 -1.36 8.04 -10.13
N HIS A 135 -1.96 8.35 -8.98
CA HIS A 135 -2.99 7.53 -8.32
C HIS A 135 -2.58 6.06 -8.13
N SER A 136 -1.36 5.84 -7.70
CA SER A 136 -0.84 4.49 -7.52
C SER A 136 -0.36 4.22 -6.10
N VAL A 137 -0.35 2.93 -5.76
CA VAL A 137 0.27 2.40 -4.54
C VAL A 137 1.23 1.29 -4.94
N LEU A 138 2.43 1.33 -4.41
CA LEU A 138 3.49 0.38 -4.69
C LEU A 138 3.82 -0.41 -3.43
N LEU A 139 3.83 -1.73 -3.53
CA LEU A 139 4.39 -2.63 -2.54
C LEU A 139 5.74 -3.14 -3.03
N LEU A 140 6.75 -3.05 -2.19
CA LEU A 140 8.07 -3.64 -2.39
C LEU A 140 8.42 -4.55 -1.21
N ARG A 141 9.11 -5.66 -1.49
CA ARG A 141 9.70 -6.53 -0.48
C ARG A 141 11.13 -6.91 -0.89
N PHE A 142 12.02 -6.86 0.10
CA PHE A 142 13.44 -7.13 -0.06
C PHE A 142 13.90 -8.30 0.78
#